data_912d5b5c14489da5b27fc314bb92144b
#
_entry.id   912d5b5c14489da5b27fc314bb92144b
#
_cell.length_a   1.000
_cell.length_b   1.000
_cell.length_c   1.000
_cell.angle_alpha   90.00
_cell.angle_beta   90.00
_cell.angle_gamma   90.00
#
_symmetry.space_group_name_H-M   'P 1'
#
loop_
_entity.id
_entity.type
_entity.pdbx_description
1 polymer ?
#
loop_
_entity_poly.entity_id
_entity_poly.type
_entity_poly.pdbx_seq_one_letter_code
_entity_poly.pdbx_strand_id
1 'polypeptide(L)'
;KGRRDYDGRPIFKISGEQFVKDMREISEDIEIIPAHIWTPWFGLLGSDSGFDSLKECFGEQIKNIHAIETGMSSSPEMNWKIRELNNKSIISFSDSHSFWPFRLGREATIFKKTNSYKELIRQIRERDFIGTIETDPAYGKYHYDGHRLCNFSCPPEKTKELDRLCPVCGKPLTIGVEYRVNELKDQSIEDNPNRKVYYKLLPLQELIAFNLQTSMTSKKAWDIYNFLIDKFENEFNILLNVSKEDLLKEKVDDKLIELILKNREGKIKVKPGFDGEYGKVELEEKQRKLF
;
A
#
# COMPACT_ATOMS: atom_id res chain seq x y z
N LYS A 1 -16.81 12.96 -23.88
CA LYS A 1 -15.76 13.89 -23.41
C LYS A 1 -15.79 13.89 -21.89
N GLY A 2 -14.70 13.50 -21.24
CA GLY A 2 -14.57 13.50 -19.79
C GLY A 2 -14.22 14.89 -19.24
N ARG A 3 -14.47 15.09 -17.96
CA ARG A 3 -14.06 16.26 -17.20
C ARG A 3 -12.54 16.16 -16.92
N ARG A 4 -11.79 17.26 -17.10
CA ARG A 4 -10.32 17.30 -16.95
C ARG A 4 -9.83 18.32 -15.94
N ASP A 5 -10.74 19.03 -15.30
CA ASP A 5 -10.48 20.18 -14.46
C ASP A 5 -10.48 19.86 -12.95
N TYR A 6 -10.61 18.59 -12.61
CA TYR A 6 -10.63 18.13 -11.22
C TYR A 6 -9.44 17.22 -10.96
N ASP A 7 -8.55 17.64 -10.07
CA ASP A 7 -7.41 16.85 -9.58
C ASP A 7 -6.47 16.32 -10.70
N GLY A 8 -6.47 16.95 -11.87
CA GLY A 8 -5.64 16.55 -13.01
C GLY A 8 -6.01 15.21 -13.65
N ARG A 9 -7.00 14.48 -13.11
CA ARG A 9 -7.47 13.18 -13.60
C ARG A 9 -8.76 13.34 -14.41
N PRO A 10 -8.85 12.75 -15.62
CA PRO A 10 -10.07 12.79 -16.39
C PRO A 10 -11.13 11.86 -15.77
N ILE A 11 -12.35 12.37 -15.61
CA ILE A 11 -13.50 11.57 -15.17
C ILE A 11 -14.37 11.30 -16.37
N PHE A 12 -14.55 10.03 -16.71
CA PHE A 12 -15.39 9.58 -17.82
C PHE A 12 -16.73 9.04 -17.29
N LYS A 13 -17.80 9.29 -18.07
CA LYS A 13 -19.13 8.72 -17.79
C LYS A 13 -19.34 7.46 -18.63
N ILE A 14 -18.48 6.47 -18.44
CA ILE A 14 -18.54 5.15 -19.10
C ILE A 14 -18.28 4.07 -18.05
N SER A 15 -18.77 2.87 -18.30
CA SER A 15 -18.51 1.73 -17.42
C SER A 15 -17.05 1.27 -17.53
N GLY A 16 -16.55 0.55 -16.51
CA GLY A 16 -15.23 -0.10 -16.56
C GLY A 16 -15.13 -1.06 -17.76
N GLU A 17 -16.18 -1.82 -18.03
CA GLU A 17 -16.24 -2.73 -19.19
C GLU A 17 -16.07 -1.99 -20.51
N GLN A 18 -16.81 -0.89 -20.73
CA GLN A 18 -16.70 -0.10 -21.94
C GLN A 18 -15.33 0.54 -22.08
N PHE A 19 -14.77 1.06 -20.97
CA PHE A 19 -13.43 1.64 -20.99
C PHE A 19 -12.37 0.63 -21.43
N VAL A 20 -12.39 -0.59 -20.90
CA VAL A 20 -11.45 -1.65 -21.27
C VAL A 20 -11.60 -1.99 -22.76
N LYS A 21 -12.84 -2.13 -23.23
CA LYS A 21 -13.12 -2.40 -24.64
C LYS A 21 -12.54 -1.31 -25.57
N ASP A 22 -12.82 -0.05 -25.27
CA ASP A 22 -12.34 1.08 -26.08
C ASP A 22 -10.79 1.14 -26.12
N MET A 23 -10.14 0.89 -25.00
CA MET A 23 -8.67 0.88 -24.92
C MET A 23 -8.06 -0.28 -25.74
N ARG A 24 -8.69 -1.45 -25.70
CA ARG A 24 -8.25 -2.62 -26.47
C ARG A 24 -8.45 -2.45 -27.97
N GLU A 25 -9.45 -1.70 -28.40
CA GLU A 25 -9.64 -1.31 -29.81
C GLU A 25 -8.52 -0.40 -30.32
N ILE A 26 -7.90 0.41 -29.42
CA ILE A 26 -6.76 1.27 -29.76
C ILE A 26 -5.48 0.44 -29.90
N SER A 27 -5.19 -0.43 -28.92
CA SER A 27 -4.03 -1.32 -28.93
C SER A 27 -4.15 -2.46 -27.93
N GLU A 28 -3.79 -3.65 -28.36
CA GLU A 28 -3.68 -4.82 -27.47
C GLU A 28 -2.49 -4.72 -26.49
N ASP A 29 -1.55 -3.82 -26.75
CA ASP A 29 -0.40 -3.59 -25.86
C ASP A 29 -0.73 -2.69 -24.67
N ILE A 30 -1.89 -2.03 -24.63
CA ILE A 30 -2.33 -1.25 -23.48
C ILE A 30 -2.61 -2.20 -22.31
N GLU A 31 -1.98 -1.96 -21.15
CA GLU A 31 -2.30 -2.66 -19.92
C GLU A 31 -3.17 -1.77 -19.02
N ILE A 32 -4.27 -2.33 -18.53
CA ILE A 32 -5.22 -1.64 -17.66
C ILE A 32 -5.14 -2.26 -16.29
N ILE A 33 -4.75 -1.44 -15.31
CA ILE A 33 -4.52 -1.85 -13.94
C ILE A 33 -5.36 -0.97 -13.03
N PRO A 34 -6.40 -1.52 -12.38
CA PRO A 34 -7.15 -0.77 -11.37
C PRO A 34 -6.25 -0.35 -10.22
N ALA A 35 -6.17 0.95 -9.97
CA ALA A 35 -5.36 1.53 -8.91
C ALA A 35 -6.03 1.35 -7.54
N HIS A 36 -5.22 1.18 -6.46
CA HIS A 36 -5.61 1.20 -5.04
C HIS A 36 -7.03 0.64 -4.79
N ILE A 37 -7.26 -0.61 -5.21
CA ILE A 37 -8.61 -1.19 -5.37
C ILE A 37 -9.46 -1.21 -4.10
N TRP A 38 -8.89 -1.04 -2.90
CA TRP A 38 -9.58 -1.15 -1.62
C TRP A 38 -9.91 0.17 -0.94
N THR A 39 -9.47 1.32 -1.48
CA THR A 39 -9.83 2.60 -0.86
C THR A 39 -11.34 2.75 -0.81
N PRO A 40 -11.95 3.21 0.32
CA PRO A 40 -13.40 3.28 0.49
C PRO A 40 -14.10 4.02 -0.64
N TRP A 41 -13.55 5.16 -1.05
CA TRP A 41 -14.00 5.95 -2.20
C TRP A 41 -13.02 5.75 -3.37
N PHE A 42 -13.56 5.64 -4.57
CA PHE A 42 -12.82 5.49 -5.84
C PHE A 42 -12.01 4.19 -5.95
N GLY A 43 -12.00 3.32 -4.96
CA GLY A 43 -11.45 1.99 -5.07
C GLY A 43 -12.44 1.03 -5.73
N LEU A 44 -11.96 0.13 -6.59
CA LEU A 44 -12.81 -0.82 -7.31
C LEU A 44 -13.63 -1.71 -6.37
N LEU A 45 -13.02 -2.17 -5.26
CA LEU A 45 -13.64 -2.98 -4.22
C LEU A 45 -13.93 -2.17 -2.93
N GLY A 46 -13.91 -0.84 -3.03
CA GLY A 46 -14.07 0.06 -1.89
C GLY A 46 -15.42 -0.10 -1.19
N SER A 47 -15.45 0.15 0.13
CA SER A 47 -16.65 -0.06 0.98
C SER A 47 -17.77 0.93 0.73
N ASP A 48 -17.49 2.10 0.15
CA ASP A 48 -18.50 3.17 -0.06
C ASP A 48 -18.98 3.23 -1.50
N SER A 49 -18.09 3.15 -2.48
CA SER A 49 -18.42 3.34 -3.89
C SER A 49 -17.90 2.24 -4.82
N GLY A 50 -17.40 1.14 -4.25
CA GLY A 50 -16.86 0.01 -5.01
C GLY A 50 -17.93 -1.01 -5.43
N PHE A 51 -17.47 -1.99 -6.20
CA PHE A 51 -18.19 -3.19 -6.57
C PHE A 51 -17.86 -4.33 -5.60
N ASP A 52 -18.62 -5.42 -5.63
CA ASP A 52 -18.32 -6.60 -4.83
C ASP A 52 -17.36 -7.58 -5.54
N SER A 53 -17.12 -7.38 -6.84
CA SER A 53 -16.20 -8.21 -7.63
C SER A 53 -15.64 -7.47 -8.84
N LEU A 54 -14.52 -7.95 -9.38
CA LEU A 54 -13.98 -7.48 -10.66
C LEU A 54 -14.96 -7.80 -11.81
N LYS A 55 -15.63 -8.95 -11.74
CA LYS A 55 -16.63 -9.37 -12.73
C LYS A 55 -17.78 -8.40 -12.83
N GLU A 56 -18.24 -7.87 -11.69
CA GLU A 56 -19.32 -6.87 -11.66
C GLU A 56 -18.90 -5.57 -12.37
N CYS A 57 -17.65 -5.13 -12.16
CA CYS A 57 -17.12 -3.91 -12.79
C CYS A 57 -16.83 -4.07 -14.29
N PHE A 58 -16.20 -5.18 -14.67
CA PHE A 58 -15.62 -5.35 -16.00
C PHE A 58 -16.37 -6.30 -16.92
N GLY A 59 -17.40 -6.98 -16.45
CA GLY A 59 -18.19 -7.91 -17.25
C GLY A 59 -17.32 -8.95 -17.97
N GLU A 60 -17.52 -9.08 -19.27
CA GLU A 60 -16.71 -9.99 -20.12
C GLU A 60 -15.27 -9.48 -20.36
N GLN A 61 -15.01 -8.20 -20.06
CA GLN A 61 -13.66 -7.62 -20.21
C GLN A 61 -12.72 -7.96 -19.07
N ILE A 62 -13.18 -8.64 -18.01
CA ILE A 62 -12.33 -9.10 -16.88
C ILE A 62 -11.13 -9.95 -17.36
N LYS A 63 -11.25 -10.64 -18.49
CA LYS A 63 -10.16 -11.39 -19.13
C LYS A 63 -8.99 -10.53 -19.57
N ASN A 64 -9.21 -9.23 -19.79
CA ASN A 64 -8.24 -8.24 -20.20
C ASN A 64 -7.66 -7.44 -19.01
N ILE A 65 -8.07 -7.74 -17.78
CA ILE A 65 -7.48 -7.20 -16.56
C ILE A 65 -6.54 -8.25 -16.01
N HIS A 66 -5.23 -8.01 -16.10
CA HIS A 66 -4.20 -8.98 -15.70
C HIS A 66 -3.61 -8.68 -14.33
N ALA A 67 -3.75 -7.45 -13.85
CA ALA A 67 -3.20 -7.00 -12.58
C ALA A 67 -4.16 -6.10 -11.83
N ILE A 68 -3.94 -6.00 -10.52
CA ILE A 68 -4.53 -5.00 -9.60
C ILE A 68 -3.42 -4.38 -8.75
N GLU A 69 -3.67 -3.18 -8.23
CA GLU A 69 -2.72 -2.48 -7.37
C GLU A 69 -3.18 -2.46 -5.91
N THR A 70 -2.24 -2.72 -4.99
CA THR A 70 -2.46 -2.65 -3.54
C THR A 70 -2.65 -1.22 -3.03
N GLY A 71 -1.81 -0.28 -3.50
CA GLY A 71 -1.94 1.16 -3.31
C GLY A 71 -1.93 1.63 -1.86
N MET A 72 -0.98 1.18 -1.02
CA MET A 72 -0.85 1.51 0.43
C MET A 72 -2.07 1.16 1.30
N SER A 73 -3.19 0.81 0.71
CA SER A 73 -4.44 0.54 1.43
C SER A 73 -4.61 -0.93 1.77
N SER A 74 -3.94 -1.81 1.04
CA SER A 74 -3.99 -3.26 1.27
C SER A 74 -2.62 -3.90 1.10
N SER A 75 -2.43 -5.09 1.67
CA SER A 75 -1.26 -5.93 1.44
C SER A 75 -1.58 -7.03 0.42
N PRO A 76 -0.56 -7.69 -0.16
CA PRO A 76 -0.78 -8.91 -0.95
C PRO A 76 -1.58 -9.98 -0.21
N GLU A 77 -1.34 -10.18 1.09
CA GLU A 77 -2.07 -11.15 1.92
C GLU A 77 -3.58 -10.87 2.01
N MET A 78 -3.96 -9.59 2.08
CA MET A 78 -5.36 -9.19 2.07
C MET A 78 -6.02 -9.58 0.74
N ASN A 79 -5.30 -9.36 -0.38
CA ASN A 79 -5.75 -9.68 -1.72
C ASN A 79 -5.78 -11.21 -1.99
N TRP A 80 -4.88 -12.00 -1.37
CA TRP A 80 -4.90 -13.46 -1.50
C TRP A 80 -6.13 -14.13 -0.88
N LYS A 81 -6.90 -13.42 -0.08
CA LYS A 81 -8.17 -13.89 0.49
C LYS A 81 -9.34 -13.83 -0.50
N ILE A 82 -9.13 -13.29 -1.70
CA ILE A 82 -10.14 -13.12 -2.75
C ILE A 82 -9.82 -14.05 -3.91
N ARG A 83 -10.65 -15.07 -4.12
CA ARG A 83 -10.44 -16.12 -5.13
C ARG A 83 -10.36 -15.57 -6.55
N GLU A 84 -11.16 -14.57 -6.87
CA GLU A 84 -11.17 -13.93 -8.19
C GLU A 84 -9.80 -13.30 -8.55
N LEU A 85 -8.98 -12.96 -7.53
CA LEU A 85 -7.63 -12.41 -7.71
C LEU A 85 -6.53 -13.47 -7.90
N ASN A 86 -6.84 -14.77 -7.79
CA ASN A 86 -5.84 -15.84 -7.89
C ASN A 86 -5.07 -15.84 -9.21
N ASN A 87 -5.68 -15.38 -10.29
CA ASN A 87 -5.06 -15.31 -11.61
C ASN A 87 -4.63 -13.88 -12.01
N LYS A 88 -4.63 -12.94 -11.08
CA LYS A 88 -4.18 -11.56 -11.28
C LYS A 88 -2.79 -11.34 -10.70
N SER A 89 -2.00 -10.49 -11.32
CA SER A 89 -0.80 -9.93 -10.70
C SER A 89 -1.21 -8.92 -9.64
N ILE A 90 -0.69 -9.10 -8.43
CA ILE A 90 -0.84 -8.11 -7.35
C ILE A 90 0.43 -7.29 -7.35
N ILE A 91 0.33 -6.03 -7.76
CA ILE A 91 1.46 -5.12 -7.91
C ILE A 91 1.31 -3.92 -6.97
N SER A 92 2.41 -3.21 -6.77
CA SER A 92 2.48 -2.09 -5.84
C SER A 92 3.23 -0.93 -6.48
N PHE A 93 2.66 0.26 -6.38
CA PHE A 93 3.27 1.52 -6.79
C PHE A 93 2.92 2.62 -5.81
N SER A 94 3.77 3.64 -5.72
CA SER A 94 3.70 4.63 -4.64
C SER A 94 2.51 5.59 -4.70
N ASP A 95 1.82 5.71 -5.82
CA ASP A 95 0.79 6.76 -6.08
C ASP A 95 1.24 8.13 -5.54
N SER A 96 2.47 8.50 -5.89
CA SER A 96 3.13 9.66 -5.29
C SER A 96 2.54 10.96 -5.80
N HIS A 97 2.05 11.81 -4.90
CA HIS A 97 1.57 13.16 -5.18
C HIS A 97 2.65 14.23 -4.93
N SER A 98 3.91 13.81 -4.77
CA SER A 98 5.05 14.70 -4.58
C SER A 98 6.35 14.04 -5.04
N PHE A 99 7.38 14.84 -5.28
CA PHE A 99 8.70 14.39 -5.76
C PHE A 99 9.68 13.99 -4.64
N TRP A 100 9.23 13.97 -3.39
CA TRP A 100 10.10 13.57 -2.28
C TRP A 100 10.51 12.10 -2.41
N PRO A 101 11.80 11.73 -2.24
CA PRO A 101 12.27 10.35 -2.33
C PRO A 101 11.47 9.39 -1.47
N PHE A 102 11.19 9.76 -0.23
CA PHE A 102 10.38 8.96 0.71
C PHE A 102 8.90 8.83 0.32
N ARG A 103 8.48 9.46 -0.77
CA ARG A 103 7.14 9.27 -1.36
C ARG A 103 7.21 8.49 -2.66
N LEU A 104 8.23 8.73 -3.49
CA LEU A 104 8.40 8.05 -4.78
C LEU A 104 8.66 6.55 -4.61
N GLY A 105 9.50 6.15 -3.65
CA GLY A 105 9.95 4.77 -3.47
C GLY A 105 9.27 3.99 -2.34
N ARG A 106 8.24 4.54 -1.70
CA ARG A 106 7.60 3.87 -0.55
C ARG A 106 6.90 2.56 -0.90
N GLU A 107 6.47 2.41 -2.13
CA GLU A 107 5.93 1.17 -2.69
C GLU A 107 6.49 0.94 -4.08
N ALA A 108 6.73 -0.32 -4.42
CA ALA A 108 7.33 -0.69 -5.70
C ALA A 108 7.05 -2.15 -6.07
N THR A 109 7.06 -2.44 -7.36
CA THR A 109 7.09 -3.81 -7.88
C THR A 109 8.50 -4.15 -8.34
N ILE A 110 9.01 -5.30 -7.92
CA ILE A 110 10.36 -5.78 -8.25
C ILE A 110 10.25 -6.67 -9.48
N PHE A 111 10.65 -6.14 -10.62
CA PHE A 111 10.69 -6.89 -11.88
C PHE A 111 12.02 -7.62 -12.06
N LYS A 112 12.00 -8.70 -12.83
CA LYS A 112 13.22 -9.24 -13.42
C LYS A 112 13.79 -8.22 -14.39
N LYS A 113 15.09 -8.36 -14.75
CA LYS A 113 15.71 -7.46 -15.72
C LYS A 113 14.83 -7.33 -16.96
N THR A 114 14.44 -6.11 -17.29
CA THR A 114 13.59 -5.81 -18.44
C THR A 114 14.23 -4.72 -19.30
N ASN A 115 14.20 -4.91 -20.62
CA ASN A 115 14.80 -4.00 -21.58
C ASN A 115 13.76 -3.38 -22.54
N SER A 116 12.49 -3.70 -22.36
CA SER A 116 11.43 -3.21 -23.24
C SER A 116 10.08 -3.16 -22.52
N TYR A 117 9.18 -2.32 -23.04
CA TYR A 117 7.78 -2.28 -22.62
C TYR A 117 7.11 -3.66 -22.74
N LYS A 118 7.36 -4.35 -23.84
CA LYS A 118 6.80 -5.69 -24.10
C LYS A 118 7.18 -6.69 -23.02
N GLU A 119 8.44 -6.67 -22.59
CA GLU A 119 8.92 -7.56 -21.54
C GLU A 119 8.31 -7.18 -20.16
N LEU A 120 8.18 -5.89 -19.87
CA LEU A 120 7.51 -5.42 -18.66
C LEU A 120 6.05 -5.91 -18.61
N ILE A 121 5.29 -5.70 -19.68
CA ILE A 121 3.88 -6.11 -19.76
C ILE A 121 3.75 -7.64 -19.71
N ARG A 122 4.66 -8.38 -20.33
CA ARG A 122 4.70 -9.84 -20.23
C ARG A 122 4.83 -10.28 -18.75
N GLN A 123 5.78 -9.69 -18.02
CA GLN A 123 5.96 -10.03 -16.61
C GLN A 123 4.69 -9.75 -15.77
N ILE A 124 3.99 -8.66 -16.05
CA ILE A 124 2.71 -8.35 -15.40
C ILE A 124 1.65 -9.39 -15.77
N ARG A 125 1.43 -9.64 -17.07
CA ARG A 125 0.38 -10.54 -17.55
C ARG A 125 0.57 -11.98 -17.12
N GLU A 126 1.82 -12.44 -17.10
CA GLU A 126 2.18 -13.82 -16.76
C GLU A 126 2.50 -14.01 -15.27
N ARG A 127 2.44 -12.94 -14.46
CA ARG A 127 2.83 -12.94 -13.04
C ARG A 127 4.30 -13.38 -12.85
N ASP A 128 5.19 -13.00 -13.77
CA ASP A 128 6.59 -13.41 -13.82
C ASP A 128 7.56 -12.38 -13.20
N PHE A 129 7.08 -11.45 -12.41
CA PHE A 129 7.88 -10.53 -11.59
C PHE A 129 8.35 -11.20 -10.28
N ILE A 130 9.30 -10.59 -9.58
CA ILE A 130 9.91 -11.17 -8.38
C ILE A 130 8.98 -11.01 -7.16
N GLY A 131 8.50 -9.81 -6.88
CA GLY A 131 7.68 -9.51 -5.71
C GLY A 131 7.39 -8.03 -5.59
N THR A 132 6.92 -7.59 -4.41
CA THR A 132 6.59 -6.19 -4.17
C THR A 132 7.23 -5.65 -2.88
N ILE A 133 7.32 -4.33 -2.81
CA ILE A 133 7.62 -3.57 -1.60
C ILE A 133 6.34 -2.82 -1.25
N GLU A 134 5.89 -3.03 -0.03
CA GLU A 134 4.59 -2.56 0.46
C GLU A 134 4.78 -1.73 1.74
N THR A 135 4.01 -0.68 1.89
CA THR A 135 3.80 -0.05 3.19
C THR A 135 2.83 -0.89 4.03
N ASP A 136 2.99 -0.94 5.35
CA ASP A 136 1.97 -1.59 6.19
C ASP A 136 0.61 -0.94 5.99
N PRO A 137 -0.44 -1.67 5.56
CA PRO A 137 -1.78 -1.11 5.36
C PRO A 137 -2.34 -0.39 6.58
N ALA A 138 -1.93 -0.81 7.79
CA ALA A 138 -2.29 -0.11 9.02
C ALA A 138 -1.80 1.34 9.06
N TYR A 139 -0.76 1.69 8.31
CA TYR A 139 -0.28 3.06 8.15
C TYR A 139 -1.20 3.91 7.27
N GLY A 140 -2.02 3.29 6.43
CA GLY A 140 -2.99 3.95 5.56
C GLY A 140 -4.12 4.64 6.32
N LYS A 141 -4.74 5.64 5.68
CA LYS A 141 -5.80 6.49 6.27
C LYS A 141 -7.12 5.78 6.57
N TYR A 142 -7.33 4.59 6.04
CA TYR A 142 -8.63 3.92 6.03
C TYR A 142 -8.54 2.45 6.42
N HIS A 143 -7.54 2.09 7.22
CA HIS A 143 -7.33 0.68 7.56
C HIS A 143 -8.44 0.14 8.47
N TYR A 144 -8.66 0.79 9.62
CA TYR A 144 -9.74 0.47 10.54
C TYR A 144 -11.01 1.27 10.26
N ASP A 145 -12.11 0.76 10.79
CA ASP A 145 -13.36 1.49 10.84
C ASP A 145 -13.27 2.64 11.84
N GLY A 146 -13.95 3.75 11.56
CA GLY A 146 -13.85 4.86 12.50
C GLY A 146 -14.74 6.06 12.20
N HIS A 147 -14.71 7.00 13.14
CA HIS A 147 -15.33 8.31 13.04
C HIS A 147 -14.37 9.37 13.56
N ARG A 148 -13.68 10.04 12.64
CA ARG A 148 -12.60 11.01 12.94
C ARG A 148 -13.04 12.10 13.89
N LEU A 149 -14.23 12.68 13.69
CA LEU A 149 -14.74 13.77 14.52
C LEU A 149 -14.93 13.38 15.98
N CYS A 150 -15.12 12.10 16.27
CA CYS A 150 -15.22 11.55 17.62
C CYS A 150 -13.91 10.92 18.11
N ASN A 151 -12.85 10.98 17.31
CA ASN A 151 -11.57 10.28 17.56
C ASN A 151 -11.78 8.81 17.98
N PHE A 152 -12.73 8.14 17.32
CA PHE A 152 -13.09 6.75 17.58
C PHE A 152 -12.69 5.87 16.41
N SER A 153 -12.03 4.75 16.70
CA SER A 153 -11.74 3.70 15.72
C SER A 153 -11.77 2.33 16.39
N CYS A 154 -12.09 1.31 15.63
CA CYS A 154 -12.12 -0.06 16.12
C CYS A 154 -11.89 -1.07 14.99
N PRO A 155 -11.47 -2.31 15.33
CA PRO A 155 -11.36 -3.40 14.36
C PRO A 155 -12.76 -3.87 13.88
N PRO A 156 -12.82 -4.62 12.76
CA PRO A 156 -14.08 -5.07 12.13
C PRO A 156 -15.05 -5.81 13.06
N GLU A 157 -14.54 -6.62 13.98
CA GLU A 157 -15.34 -7.38 14.93
C GLU A 157 -16.15 -6.44 15.83
N LYS A 158 -15.50 -5.40 16.33
CA LYS A 158 -16.15 -4.40 17.17
C LYS A 158 -17.16 -3.55 16.42
N THR A 159 -16.88 -3.25 15.16
CA THR A 159 -17.82 -2.53 14.28
C THR A 159 -19.14 -3.29 14.09
N LYS A 160 -19.05 -4.62 13.99
CA LYS A 160 -20.26 -5.48 13.90
C LYS A 160 -21.08 -5.44 15.19
N GLU A 161 -20.42 -5.47 16.37
CA GLU A 161 -21.10 -5.35 17.66
C GLU A 161 -21.77 -3.98 17.85
N LEU A 162 -21.27 -2.95 17.21
CA LEU A 162 -21.77 -1.57 17.25
C LEU A 162 -22.79 -1.27 16.13
N ASP A 163 -23.25 -2.26 15.37
CA ASP A 163 -24.14 -2.08 14.22
C ASP A 163 -23.64 -1.01 13.24
N ARG A 164 -22.31 -0.90 13.05
CA ARG A 164 -21.63 0.12 12.25
C ARG A 164 -21.88 1.57 12.70
N LEU A 165 -22.27 1.78 13.94
CA LEU A 165 -22.54 3.10 14.51
C LEU A 165 -21.44 3.54 15.49
N CYS A 166 -21.09 4.81 15.46
CA CYS A 166 -20.16 5.40 16.41
C CYS A 166 -20.78 5.44 17.82
N PRO A 167 -20.16 4.82 18.84
CA PRO A 167 -20.71 4.77 20.19
C PRO A 167 -20.71 6.14 20.91
N VAL A 168 -20.00 7.14 20.34
CA VAL A 168 -19.93 8.49 20.92
C VAL A 168 -21.08 9.36 20.42
N CYS A 169 -21.45 9.29 19.14
CA CYS A 169 -22.44 10.21 18.56
C CYS A 169 -23.56 9.53 17.79
N GLY A 170 -23.56 8.19 17.68
CA GLY A 170 -24.61 7.43 16.98
C GLY A 170 -24.61 7.54 15.45
N LYS A 171 -23.65 8.26 14.83
CA LYS A 171 -23.54 8.36 13.37
C LYS A 171 -22.85 7.12 12.80
N PRO A 172 -23.07 6.79 11.50
CA PRO A 172 -22.37 5.71 10.83
C PRO A 172 -20.85 5.87 10.93
N LEU A 173 -20.16 4.75 11.14
CA LEU A 173 -18.69 4.68 11.01
C LEU A 173 -18.32 4.65 9.54
N THR A 174 -17.22 5.31 9.18
CA THR A 174 -16.54 5.07 7.91
C THR A 174 -15.96 3.67 7.94
N ILE A 175 -16.38 2.81 7.03
CA ILE A 175 -15.94 1.41 6.96
C ILE A 175 -14.55 1.34 6.32
N GLY A 176 -13.64 0.76 7.06
CA GLY A 176 -12.24 0.63 6.65
C GLY A 176 -11.97 -0.56 5.72
N VAL A 177 -10.73 -0.60 5.22
CA VAL A 177 -10.30 -1.62 4.28
C VAL A 177 -10.29 -3.01 4.90
N GLU A 178 -9.87 -3.16 6.15
CA GLU A 178 -9.83 -4.47 6.82
C GLU A 178 -11.22 -5.08 6.96
N TYR A 179 -12.21 -4.27 7.30
CA TYR A 179 -13.62 -4.72 7.35
C TYR A 179 -14.08 -5.18 5.96
N ARG A 180 -13.83 -4.36 4.92
CA ARG A 180 -14.27 -4.66 3.56
C ARG A 180 -13.62 -5.91 2.99
N VAL A 181 -12.33 -6.13 3.22
CA VAL A 181 -11.65 -7.38 2.85
C VAL A 181 -12.27 -8.58 3.58
N ASN A 182 -12.56 -8.44 4.88
CA ASN A 182 -13.20 -9.50 5.65
C ASN A 182 -14.65 -9.77 5.22
N GLU A 183 -15.34 -8.79 4.65
CA GLU A 183 -16.68 -8.93 4.08
C GLU A 183 -16.65 -9.72 2.76
N LEU A 184 -15.68 -9.44 1.88
CA LEU A 184 -15.58 -10.03 0.54
C LEU A 184 -14.74 -11.30 0.47
N LYS A 185 -13.96 -11.63 1.49
CA LYS A 185 -13.10 -12.83 1.48
C LYS A 185 -13.90 -14.12 1.26
N ASP A 186 -13.41 -14.97 0.38
CA ASP A 186 -14.03 -16.25 0.01
C ASP A 186 -13.05 -17.44 -0.02
N GLN A 187 -11.82 -17.22 0.44
CA GLN A 187 -10.80 -18.26 0.62
C GLN A 187 -9.81 -17.93 1.73
N SER A 188 -8.98 -18.91 2.13
CA SER A 188 -7.83 -18.67 2.99
C SER A 188 -6.62 -18.16 2.18
N ILE A 189 -5.63 -17.59 2.87
CA ILE A 189 -4.38 -17.14 2.22
C ILE A 189 -3.65 -18.32 1.59
N GLU A 190 -3.66 -19.48 2.26
CA GLU A 190 -2.98 -20.69 1.86
C GLU A 190 -3.54 -21.26 0.56
N ASP A 191 -4.82 -21.04 0.28
CA ASP A 191 -5.49 -21.51 -0.92
C ASP A 191 -5.09 -20.73 -2.19
N ASN A 192 -4.42 -19.59 -2.06
CA ASN A 192 -3.95 -18.83 -3.21
C ASN A 192 -2.69 -19.48 -3.81
N PRO A 193 -2.73 -19.94 -5.08
CA PRO A 193 -1.62 -20.67 -5.71
C PRO A 193 -0.48 -19.76 -6.18
N ASN A 194 -0.68 -18.44 -6.20
CA ASN A 194 0.19 -17.46 -6.86
C ASN A 194 0.80 -16.43 -5.88
N ARG A 195 1.03 -16.85 -4.64
CA ARG A 195 1.66 -15.98 -3.64
C ARG A 195 3.08 -15.62 -4.04
N LYS A 196 3.35 -14.32 -4.12
CA LYS A 196 4.67 -13.76 -4.38
C LYS A 196 5.32 -13.29 -3.08
N VAL A 197 6.65 -13.22 -3.06
CA VAL A 197 7.35 -12.57 -1.97
C VAL A 197 6.99 -11.09 -1.93
N TYR A 198 6.84 -10.53 -0.75
CA TYR A 198 6.73 -9.10 -0.56
C TYR A 198 7.45 -8.66 0.70
N TYR A 199 7.89 -7.42 0.71
CA TYR A 199 8.60 -6.80 1.82
C TYR A 199 7.74 -5.67 2.38
N LYS A 200 7.46 -5.73 3.69
CA LYS A 200 6.71 -4.67 4.38
C LYS A 200 7.71 -3.67 4.94
N LEU A 201 7.81 -2.49 4.34
CA LEU A 201 8.82 -1.49 4.68
C LEU A 201 8.21 -0.12 4.91
N LEU A 202 8.76 0.62 5.88
CA LEU A 202 8.65 2.06 5.95
C LEU A 202 9.85 2.70 5.23
N PRO A 203 9.69 3.88 4.58
CA PRO A 203 10.79 4.60 3.98
C PRO A 203 11.91 4.93 4.97
N LEU A 204 13.16 4.87 4.51
CA LEU A 204 14.34 5.18 5.34
C LEU A 204 14.24 6.55 6.01
N GLN A 205 13.75 7.55 5.29
CA GLN A 205 13.57 8.90 5.82
C GLN A 205 12.58 8.94 7.00
N GLU A 206 11.56 8.10 7.00
CA GLU A 206 10.61 7.99 8.13
C GLU A 206 11.29 7.36 9.35
N LEU A 207 12.11 6.32 9.17
CA LEU A 207 12.89 5.71 10.26
C LEU A 207 13.89 6.69 10.87
N ILE A 208 14.58 7.47 10.03
CA ILE A 208 15.52 8.51 10.47
C ILE A 208 14.78 9.60 11.27
N ALA A 209 13.68 10.12 10.71
CA ALA A 209 12.89 11.16 11.37
C ALA A 209 12.31 10.68 12.70
N PHE A 210 11.87 9.43 12.74
CA PHE A 210 11.39 8.79 13.97
C PHE A 210 12.52 8.64 15.02
N ASN A 211 13.70 8.17 14.62
CA ASN A 211 14.86 8.06 15.52
C ASN A 211 15.28 9.42 16.10
N LEU A 212 15.27 10.45 15.27
CA LEU A 212 15.65 11.81 15.66
C LEU A 212 14.52 12.59 16.38
N GLN A 213 13.29 12.07 16.41
CA GLN A 213 12.09 12.77 16.88
C GLN A 213 11.89 14.13 16.20
N THR A 214 12.05 14.15 14.87
CA THR A 214 11.99 15.38 14.07
C THR A 214 11.13 15.19 12.81
N SER A 215 10.94 16.27 12.05
CA SER A 215 10.30 16.19 10.74
C SER A 215 11.19 15.48 9.72
N MET A 216 10.58 14.70 8.80
CA MET A 216 11.26 14.10 7.63
C MET A 216 11.96 15.13 6.76
N THR A 217 11.50 16.38 6.78
CA THR A 217 12.08 17.49 6.00
C THR A 217 13.13 18.28 6.76
N SER A 218 13.48 17.88 8.00
CA SER A 218 14.51 18.56 8.76
C SER A 218 15.90 18.37 8.15
N LYS A 219 16.76 19.39 8.29
CA LYS A 219 18.15 19.30 7.81
C LYS A 219 18.88 18.09 8.37
N LYS A 220 18.73 17.83 9.67
CA LYS A 220 19.39 16.66 10.32
C LYS A 220 18.96 15.32 9.69
N ALA A 221 17.68 15.16 9.40
CA ALA A 221 17.19 13.94 8.75
C ALA A 221 17.78 13.79 7.35
N TRP A 222 17.86 14.88 6.57
CA TRP A 222 18.47 14.86 5.24
C TRP A 222 19.97 14.62 5.29
N ASP A 223 20.69 15.18 6.25
CA ASP A 223 22.13 14.97 6.37
C ASP A 223 22.44 13.47 6.60
N ILE A 224 21.65 12.78 7.46
CA ILE A 224 21.80 11.33 7.68
C ILE A 224 21.37 10.53 6.46
N TYR A 225 20.23 10.88 5.84
CA TYR A 225 19.76 10.19 4.65
C TYR A 225 20.78 10.24 3.53
N ASN A 226 21.27 11.42 3.19
CA ASN A 226 22.28 11.59 2.14
C ASN A 226 23.56 10.85 2.47
N PHE A 227 24.04 10.92 3.70
CA PHE A 227 25.20 10.15 4.15
C PHE A 227 25.03 8.65 3.89
N LEU A 228 23.89 8.09 4.25
CA LEU A 228 23.61 6.66 4.05
C LEU A 228 23.51 6.29 2.56
N ILE A 229 22.86 7.14 1.75
CA ILE A 229 22.80 6.93 0.28
C ILE A 229 24.19 6.97 -0.35
N ASP A 230 25.04 7.95 0.03
CA ASP A 230 26.39 8.06 -0.48
C ASP A 230 27.26 6.84 -0.13
N LYS A 231 27.02 6.21 1.03
CA LYS A 231 27.76 5.02 1.48
C LYS A 231 27.24 3.72 0.89
N PHE A 232 25.96 3.61 0.68
CA PHE A 232 25.28 2.34 0.37
C PHE A 232 24.45 2.38 -0.92
N GLU A 233 24.69 3.35 -1.79
CA GLU A 233 24.15 3.52 -3.15
C GLU A 233 22.67 3.92 -3.22
N ASN A 234 21.76 3.22 -2.52
CA ASN A 234 20.35 3.51 -2.60
C ASN A 234 19.58 3.02 -1.37
N GLU A 235 18.36 3.55 -1.22
CA GLU A 235 17.50 3.31 -0.06
C GLU A 235 17.11 1.83 0.09
N PHE A 236 16.74 1.15 -0.99
CA PHE A 236 16.35 -0.25 -0.91
C PHE A 236 17.52 -1.16 -0.53
N ASN A 237 18.74 -0.84 -0.98
CA ASN A 237 19.91 -1.59 -0.54
C ASN A 237 20.11 -1.46 0.98
N ILE A 238 19.95 -0.26 1.54
CA ILE A 238 20.06 -0.01 2.99
C ILE A 238 18.98 -0.79 3.74
N LEU A 239 17.73 -0.69 3.29
CA LEU A 239 16.60 -1.31 3.97
C LEU A 239 16.59 -2.84 3.89
N LEU A 240 17.06 -3.43 2.79
CA LEU A 240 16.95 -4.86 2.52
C LEU A 240 18.24 -5.66 2.74
N ASN A 241 19.41 -5.08 2.40
CA ASN A 241 20.63 -5.89 2.21
C ASN A 241 21.79 -5.51 3.14
N VAL A 242 22.02 -4.21 3.42
CA VAL A 242 23.20 -3.77 4.19
C VAL A 242 23.23 -4.44 5.55
N SER A 243 24.39 -5.04 5.90
CA SER A 243 24.55 -5.75 7.17
C SER A 243 24.61 -4.80 8.37
N LYS A 244 24.31 -5.33 9.55
CA LYS A 244 24.47 -4.59 10.81
C LYS A 244 25.93 -4.15 10.98
N GLU A 245 26.86 -5.02 10.65
CA GLU A 245 28.30 -4.79 10.75
C GLU A 245 28.75 -3.63 9.86
N ASP A 246 28.24 -3.51 8.64
CA ASP A 246 28.58 -2.44 7.72
C ASP A 246 27.99 -1.10 8.19
N LEU A 247 26.78 -1.09 8.71
CA LEU A 247 26.19 0.10 9.33
C LEU A 247 27.00 0.58 10.54
N LEU A 248 27.48 -0.35 11.38
CA LEU A 248 28.33 -0.04 12.54
C LEU A 248 29.71 0.51 12.11
N LYS A 249 30.33 -0.02 11.07
CA LYS A 249 31.60 0.50 10.51
C LYS A 249 31.48 1.96 10.10
N GLU A 250 30.36 2.34 9.50
CA GLU A 250 30.06 3.72 9.10
C GLU A 250 29.55 4.59 10.28
N LYS A 251 29.59 4.08 11.51
CA LYS A 251 29.18 4.78 12.75
C LYS A 251 27.73 5.27 12.72
N VAL A 252 26.83 4.51 12.09
CA VAL A 252 25.41 4.78 12.14
C VAL A 252 24.92 4.60 13.58
N ASP A 253 24.00 5.44 14.01
CA ASP A 253 23.41 5.38 15.35
C ASP A 253 22.76 4.01 15.64
N ASP A 254 23.06 3.41 16.79
CA ASP A 254 22.62 2.06 17.16
C ASP A 254 21.07 1.90 17.14
N LYS A 255 20.33 2.94 17.54
CA LYS A 255 18.86 2.90 17.52
C LYS A 255 18.33 2.93 16.09
N LEU A 256 18.98 3.70 15.21
CA LEU A 256 18.62 3.71 13.78
C LEU A 256 18.92 2.35 13.13
N ILE A 257 20.04 1.72 13.46
CA ILE A 257 20.36 0.37 13.00
C ILE A 257 19.29 -0.61 13.44
N GLU A 258 18.90 -0.58 14.72
CA GLU A 258 17.82 -1.45 15.25
C GLU A 258 16.50 -1.23 14.52
N LEU A 259 16.13 0.02 14.24
CA LEU A 259 14.92 0.36 13.47
C LEU A 259 14.98 -0.18 12.04
N ILE A 260 16.11 -0.02 11.34
CA ILE A 260 16.30 -0.56 9.98
C ILE A 260 16.13 -2.09 9.99
N LEU A 261 16.74 -2.79 10.94
CA LEU A 261 16.62 -4.23 11.04
C LEU A 261 15.20 -4.69 11.38
N LYS A 262 14.53 -4.06 12.34
CA LYS A 262 13.11 -4.32 12.64
C LYS A 262 12.19 -4.06 11.46
N ASN A 263 12.47 -2.99 10.70
CA ASN A 263 11.74 -2.67 9.48
C ASN A 263 11.87 -3.76 8.43
N ARG A 264 13.11 -4.22 8.18
CA ARG A 264 13.42 -5.32 7.27
C ARG A 264 12.68 -6.61 7.60
N GLU A 265 12.49 -6.87 8.90
CA GLU A 265 11.75 -8.03 9.41
C GLU A 265 10.24 -7.82 9.49
N GLY A 266 9.73 -6.65 9.07
CA GLY A 266 8.30 -6.31 9.18
C GLY A 266 7.81 -6.19 10.62
N LYS A 267 8.70 -5.92 11.59
CA LYS A 267 8.40 -5.88 13.03
C LYS A 267 8.13 -4.48 13.59
N ILE A 268 8.04 -3.48 12.74
CA ILE A 268 7.60 -2.14 13.15
C ILE A 268 6.10 -2.19 13.44
N LYS A 269 5.71 -1.90 14.68
CA LYS A 269 4.30 -1.82 15.06
C LYS A 269 3.70 -0.49 14.63
N VAL A 270 2.50 -0.55 14.08
CA VAL A 270 1.76 0.61 13.61
C VAL A 270 0.39 0.63 14.28
N LYS A 271 0.03 1.75 14.91
CA LYS A 271 -1.35 2.02 15.31
C LYS A 271 -2.17 2.29 14.05
N PRO A 272 -3.24 1.53 13.78
CA PRO A 272 -3.99 1.67 12.54
C PRO A 272 -4.58 3.06 12.33
N GLY A 273 -4.52 3.52 11.07
CA GLY A 273 -5.24 4.72 10.64
C GLY A 273 -6.72 4.43 10.39
N PHE A 274 -7.53 5.49 10.36
CA PHE A 274 -8.99 5.39 10.20
C PHE A 274 -9.58 6.71 9.72
N ASP A 275 -10.64 6.65 8.96
CA ASP A 275 -11.49 7.80 8.56
C ASP A 275 -10.70 9.05 8.13
N GLY A 276 -9.65 8.87 7.33
CA GLY A 276 -8.80 9.96 6.84
C GLY A 276 -7.58 10.29 7.70
N GLU A 277 -7.44 9.70 8.89
CA GLU A 277 -6.27 9.83 9.74
C GLU A 277 -5.24 8.74 9.45
N TYR A 278 -3.99 9.14 9.22
CA TYR A 278 -2.90 8.18 9.02
C TYR A 278 -2.60 7.36 10.27
N GLY A 279 -2.23 6.11 10.07
CA GLY A 279 -1.63 5.29 11.12
C GLY A 279 -0.32 5.91 11.64
N LYS A 280 0.09 5.49 12.81
CA LYS A 280 1.30 6.00 13.48
C LYS A 280 2.17 4.85 13.96
N VAL A 281 3.47 4.98 13.78
CA VAL A 281 4.44 4.05 14.38
C VAL A 281 4.31 4.06 15.90
N GLU A 282 4.21 2.88 16.51
CA GLU A 282 4.16 2.72 17.96
C GLU A 282 5.56 2.45 18.54
N LEU A 283 5.91 3.21 19.57
CA LEU A 283 7.09 2.91 20.40
C LEU A 283 6.75 1.77 21.36
N GLU A 284 7.61 0.78 21.50
CA GLU A 284 7.53 -0.18 22.60
C GLU A 284 7.66 0.57 23.94
N GLU A 285 6.85 0.19 24.95
CA GLU A 285 6.78 0.88 26.26
C GLU A 285 8.13 1.02 27.00
N LYS A 286 9.11 0.17 26.68
CA LYS A 286 10.48 0.30 27.22
C LYS A 286 11.20 1.58 26.79
N GLN A 287 10.80 2.18 25.68
CA GLN A 287 11.38 3.44 25.18
C GLN A 287 10.67 4.69 25.76
N ARG A 288 9.44 4.54 26.29
CA ARG A 288 8.72 5.65 26.96
C ARG A 288 9.24 6.00 28.34
N LYS A 289 10.00 5.11 29.00
CA LYS A 289 10.51 5.32 30.39
C LYS A 289 11.89 6.01 30.47
N LEU A 290 12.42 6.48 29.36
CA LEU A 290 13.72 7.18 29.28
C LEU A 290 13.57 8.69 29.00
N PHE A 291 12.34 9.22 29.13
CA PHE A 291 12.07 10.67 29.03
C PHE A 291 11.17 11.14 30.15
#